data_47f00576479841c91641aa949a270561
#
_entry.id   47f00576479841c91641aa949a270561
#
_cell.length_a   1.000
_cell.length_b   1.000
_cell.length_c   1.000
_cell.angle_alpha   90.00
_cell.angle_beta   90.00
_cell.angle_gamma   90.00
#
_symmetry.space_group_name_H-M   'P 1'
#
loop_
_entity.id
_entity.type
_entity.pdbx_description
1 polymer ?
#
loop_
_entity_poly.entity_id
_entity_poly.type
_entity_poly.pdbx_seq_one_letter_code
_entity_poly.pdbx_strand_id
1 'polypeptide(L)'
;MKKLVLVAALSATLLAACGKKEQSVAVAPAPAPVASAPALLVNAEEKVLNIYNWPDYIPEGMIAAFEKESGIKVNYDTFETNEALHAKLVAGNTGYDIVVPGTVFAKPQIEGGLLQPLDKSSISNLGNLDPAIMGALSKADPDNKYLVPWAWGFTTVGINKTKAEKALAGLPMPENAWDLVFDAKYTSKLKSCGIAYLDSPAEIMPAALHYIGKDAYSNNPVDYKAAADMLAKVRKDIRLFSATMIDDLAGGKACAVIGWSGDINIAAGRAKENGSKDEIQALLPSTGALLFSDTMAITKDAKHPKNAYAFINFYMRPENAASVTNTMNYPTANKAAMAQIKPEIAGNKTIFVEASYFSKMIAPNSFTNEAREAMANAYNGFKKGK
;
A
#
# COMPACT_ATOMS: atom_id res chain seq x y z
N MET A 1 -67.75 -38.39 -13.72
CA MET A 1 -69.26 -38.23 -13.97
C MET A 1 -69.38 -36.88 -14.68
N LYS A 2 -69.71 -36.98 -16.00
CA LYS A 2 -70.91 -36.43 -16.65
C LYS A 2 -71.03 -34.91 -16.48
N LYS A 3 -71.26 -34.08 -17.45
CA LYS A 3 -71.72 -34.11 -18.87
C LYS A 3 -71.49 -32.69 -19.40
N LEU A 4 -71.04 -32.42 -20.56
CA LEU A 4 -71.64 -32.37 -21.88
C LEU A 4 -72.85 -31.44 -21.98
N VAL A 5 -72.83 -30.64 -22.97
CA VAL A 5 -73.78 -30.43 -24.14
C VAL A 5 -73.91 -28.92 -24.38
N LEU A 6 -73.61 -28.37 -25.47
CA LEU A 6 -73.95 -28.46 -26.92
C LEU A 6 -74.82 -27.25 -27.37
N VAL A 7 -74.27 -26.51 -28.36
CA VAL A 7 -74.92 -26.22 -29.69
C VAL A 7 -76.09 -25.25 -29.74
N ALA A 8 -76.05 -24.21 -30.50
CA ALA A 8 -76.62 -24.19 -31.87
C ALA A 8 -76.47 -22.82 -32.55
N ALA A 9 -76.18 -22.92 -33.78
CA ALA A 9 -76.14 -21.93 -34.86
C ALA A 9 -77.59 -21.59 -35.34
N LEU A 10 -77.68 -20.46 -36.06
CA LEU A 10 -78.44 -20.27 -37.35
C LEU A 10 -78.39 -18.77 -37.70
N SER A 11 -77.81 -18.38 -38.71
CA SER A 11 -78.07 -18.23 -40.15
C SER A 11 -79.09 -17.15 -40.58
N ALA A 12 -78.60 -16.33 -41.52
CA ALA A 12 -79.26 -15.69 -42.66
C ALA A 12 -80.09 -14.42 -42.37
N THR A 13 -80.06 -13.35 -43.14
CA THR A 13 -80.03 -13.18 -44.62
C THR A 13 -79.76 -11.68 -44.96
N LEU A 14 -79.25 -11.48 -46.16
CA LEU A 14 -79.03 -10.24 -46.88
C LEU A 14 -80.27 -9.34 -47.07
N LEU A 15 -80.02 -8.02 -47.07
CA LEU A 15 -80.69 -7.14 -48.08
C LEU A 15 -79.88 -5.86 -48.26
N ALA A 16 -79.56 -5.54 -49.50
CA ALA A 16 -78.81 -4.38 -49.95
C ALA A 16 -79.73 -3.15 -50.03
N ALA A 17 -79.16 -1.98 -49.67
CA ALA A 17 -79.68 -0.72 -50.16
C ALA A 17 -78.51 0.33 -50.20
N CYS A 18 -78.30 0.85 -51.38
CA CYS A 18 -77.38 1.99 -51.67
C CYS A 18 -77.78 3.26 -50.95
N GLY A 19 -76.87 3.95 -50.35
CA GLY A 19 -77.02 5.31 -49.85
C GLY A 19 -75.61 5.94 -49.56
N LYS A 20 -75.20 6.87 -50.39
CA LYS A 20 -74.01 7.70 -50.17
C LYS A 20 -74.14 8.42 -48.84
N LYS A 21 -73.12 8.26 -47.97
CA LYS A 21 -72.90 9.19 -46.87
C LYS A 21 -71.42 9.36 -46.59
N GLU A 22 -71.10 10.60 -46.26
CA GLU A 22 -69.81 11.18 -45.97
C GLU A 22 -68.95 10.37 -45.01
N GLN A 23 -67.62 10.35 -45.29
CA GLN A 23 -66.63 9.78 -44.42
C GLN A 23 -66.49 10.69 -43.15
N SER A 24 -66.94 10.18 -42.03
CA SER A 24 -66.50 10.63 -40.72
C SER A 24 -65.22 9.91 -40.37
N VAL A 25 -64.12 10.67 -40.19
CA VAL A 25 -62.86 10.18 -39.72
C VAL A 25 -63.02 9.69 -38.26
N ALA A 26 -62.95 8.40 -38.05
CA ALA A 26 -62.93 7.82 -36.70
C ALA A 26 -61.58 8.17 -36.06
N VAL A 27 -61.61 8.99 -35.02
CA VAL A 27 -60.47 9.23 -34.12
C VAL A 27 -60.20 7.94 -33.37
N ALA A 28 -59.00 7.34 -33.54
CA ALA A 28 -58.55 6.18 -32.79
C ALA A 28 -58.48 6.52 -31.28
N PRO A 29 -58.86 5.64 -30.37
CA PRO A 29 -58.72 5.89 -28.94
C PRO A 29 -57.23 6.06 -28.57
N ALA A 30 -56.94 7.06 -27.79
CA ALA A 30 -55.58 7.30 -27.24
C ALA A 30 -55.08 6.05 -26.50
N PRO A 31 -53.80 5.67 -26.66
CA PRO A 31 -53.23 4.57 -25.91
C PRO A 31 -53.29 4.88 -24.41
N ALA A 32 -53.73 3.90 -23.62
CA ALA A 32 -53.74 3.98 -22.17
C ALA A 32 -52.32 4.30 -21.66
N PRO A 33 -52.19 5.10 -20.57
CA PRO A 33 -50.88 5.40 -20.02
C PRO A 33 -50.19 4.10 -19.60
N VAL A 34 -49.06 3.80 -20.23
CA VAL A 34 -48.17 2.72 -19.82
C VAL A 34 -47.70 3.07 -18.41
N ALA A 35 -48.11 2.27 -17.43
CA ALA A 35 -47.56 2.39 -16.07
C ALA A 35 -46.04 2.29 -16.18
N SER A 36 -45.34 3.37 -15.90
CA SER A 36 -43.90 3.36 -15.77
C SER A 36 -43.55 2.33 -14.70
N ALA A 37 -42.79 1.31 -15.10
CA ALA A 37 -42.19 0.39 -14.15
C ALA A 37 -41.49 1.20 -13.05
N PRO A 38 -41.57 0.80 -11.77
CA PRO A 38 -40.87 1.50 -10.71
C PRO A 38 -39.40 1.52 -11.09
N ALA A 39 -38.84 2.74 -11.24
CA ALA A 39 -37.41 2.92 -11.36
C ALA A 39 -36.81 2.21 -10.16
N LEU A 40 -36.01 1.18 -10.41
CA LEU A 40 -35.13 0.61 -9.40
C LEU A 40 -34.37 1.80 -8.83
N LEU A 41 -34.65 2.15 -7.57
CA LEU A 41 -33.84 3.08 -6.80
C LEU A 41 -32.45 2.45 -6.71
N VAL A 42 -31.61 2.69 -7.71
CA VAL A 42 -30.17 2.53 -7.58
C VAL A 42 -29.84 3.57 -6.53
N ASN A 43 -29.70 3.15 -5.27
CA ASN A 43 -29.15 3.98 -4.22
C ASN A 43 -27.78 4.42 -4.73
N ALA A 44 -27.71 5.67 -5.20
CA ALA A 44 -26.41 6.28 -5.48
C ALA A 44 -25.66 6.25 -4.15
N GLU A 45 -24.42 5.75 -4.18
CA GLU A 45 -23.55 5.78 -2.99
C GLU A 45 -23.54 7.19 -2.42
N GLU A 46 -23.56 7.28 -1.10
CA GLU A 46 -23.34 8.54 -0.39
C GLU A 46 -22.00 9.12 -0.84
N LYS A 47 -21.93 10.44 -1.06
CA LYS A 47 -20.71 11.11 -1.53
C LYS A 47 -19.68 11.29 -0.41
N VAL A 48 -19.30 10.18 0.19
CA VAL A 48 -18.29 10.11 1.25
C VAL A 48 -17.32 8.98 0.91
N LEU A 49 -16.06 9.16 1.30
CA LEU A 49 -15.01 8.17 1.20
C LEU A 49 -14.18 8.18 2.47
N ASN A 50 -14.04 7.02 3.11
CA ASN A 50 -13.27 6.88 4.32
C ASN A 50 -11.97 6.13 4.01
N ILE A 51 -10.83 6.81 4.21
CA ILE A 51 -9.49 6.28 3.93
C ILE A 51 -8.72 6.12 5.24
N TYR A 52 -8.03 4.99 5.40
CA TYR A 52 -7.14 4.71 6.51
C TYR A 52 -5.75 4.40 5.97
N ASN A 53 -4.80 5.32 6.19
CA ASN A 53 -3.48 5.30 5.57
C ASN A 53 -2.38 5.63 6.61
N TRP A 54 -1.15 5.69 6.16
CA TRP A 54 0.01 6.07 6.97
C TRP A 54 0.04 7.59 7.21
N PRO A 55 0.63 8.06 8.33
CA PRO A 55 0.89 9.48 8.55
C PRO A 55 1.82 10.04 7.46
N ASP A 56 1.66 11.31 7.12
CA ASP A 56 2.50 12.03 6.16
C ASP A 56 2.67 11.33 4.80
N TYR A 57 1.67 10.54 4.38
CA TYR A 57 1.74 9.64 3.23
C TYR A 57 0.88 10.09 2.03
N ILE A 58 0.44 11.36 2.03
CA ILE A 58 -0.28 12.01 0.93
C ILE A 58 0.15 13.47 0.81
N PRO A 59 0.37 14.00 -0.41
CA PRO A 59 0.71 15.41 -0.60
C PRO A 59 -0.37 16.35 -0.08
N GLU A 60 0.05 17.49 0.48
CA GLU A 60 -0.86 18.56 0.84
C GLU A 60 -1.71 18.98 -0.38
N GLY A 61 -3.01 19.18 -0.16
CA GLY A 61 -3.95 19.59 -1.20
C GLY A 61 -4.47 18.48 -2.12
N MET A 62 -3.91 17.26 -2.11
CA MET A 62 -4.37 16.17 -2.98
C MET A 62 -5.81 15.74 -2.65
N ILE A 63 -6.15 15.62 -1.37
CA ILE A 63 -7.52 15.32 -0.93
C ILE A 63 -8.47 16.41 -1.41
N ALA A 64 -8.13 17.69 -1.17
CA ALA A 64 -8.96 18.81 -1.59
C ALA A 64 -9.16 18.86 -3.12
N ALA A 65 -8.15 18.49 -3.90
CA ALA A 65 -8.24 18.37 -5.36
C ALA A 65 -9.22 17.27 -5.77
N PHE A 66 -9.15 16.10 -5.14
CA PHE A 66 -10.08 15.00 -5.37
C PHE A 66 -11.53 15.39 -5.00
N GLU A 67 -11.72 15.99 -3.81
CA GLU A 67 -13.04 16.44 -3.36
C GLU A 67 -13.67 17.46 -4.32
N LYS A 68 -12.86 18.43 -4.78
CA LYS A 68 -13.28 19.46 -5.73
C LYS A 68 -13.70 18.85 -7.07
N GLU A 69 -12.98 17.88 -7.57
CA GLU A 69 -13.25 17.24 -8.87
C GLU A 69 -14.45 16.30 -8.81
N SER A 70 -14.47 15.43 -7.80
CA SER A 70 -15.45 14.33 -7.70
C SER A 70 -16.76 14.74 -6.99
N GLY A 71 -16.69 15.76 -6.16
CA GLY A 71 -17.75 16.11 -5.21
C GLY A 71 -17.92 15.08 -4.08
N ILE A 72 -16.94 14.20 -3.87
CA ILE A 72 -16.92 13.18 -2.81
C ILE A 72 -16.12 13.74 -1.64
N LYS A 73 -16.72 13.76 -0.45
CA LYS A 73 -16.04 14.18 0.77
C LYS A 73 -15.14 13.06 1.29
N VAL A 74 -13.89 13.36 1.65
CA VAL A 74 -12.93 12.38 2.16
C VAL A 74 -12.73 12.56 3.66
N ASN A 75 -12.93 11.49 4.41
CA ASN A 75 -12.47 11.35 5.77
C ASN A 75 -11.16 10.55 5.74
N TYR A 76 -10.07 11.18 6.18
CA TYR A 76 -8.74 10.60 6.10
C TYR A 76 -8.17 10.42 7.50
N ASP A 77 -8.04 9.17 7.92
CA ASP A 77 -7.46 8.79 9.21
C ASP A 77 -6.13 8.07 9.00
N THR A 78 -5.30 8.04 10.04
CA THR A 78 -3.97 7.43 9.96
C THR A 78 -3.76 6.33 11.01
N PHE A 79 -2.85 5.40 10.69
CA PHE A 79 -2.38 4.35 11.60
C PHE A 79 -0.85 4.31 11.63
N GLU A 80 -0.30 3.98 12.78
CA GLU A 80 1.16 4.00 13.00
C GLU A 80 1.86 2.70 12.62
N THR A 81 1.13 1.56 12.58
CA THR A 81 1.71 0.24 12.30
C THR A 81 0.74 -0.64 11.52
N ASN A 82 1.30 -1.56 10.71
CA ASN A 82 0.50 -2.58 10.03
C ASN A 82 -0.28 -3.48 11.02
N GLU A 83 0.27 -3.72 12.21
CA GLU A 83 -0.38 -4.48 13.28
C GLU A 83 -1.66 -3.79 13.75
N ALA A 84 -1.63 -2.46 13.92
CA ALA A 84 -2.80 -1.66 14.30
C ALA A 84 -3.88 -1.72 13.21
N LEU A 85 -3.50 -1.54 11.94
CA LEU A 85 -4.40 -1.71 10.81
C LEU A 85 -5.00 -3.12 10.79
N HIS A 86 -4.16 -4.16 10.89
CA HIS A 86 -4.63 -5.55 10.86
C HIS A 86 -5.62 -5.85 11.99
N ALA A 87 -5.31 -5.45 13.21
CA ALA A 87 -6.22 -5.61 14.35
C ALA A 87 -7.57 -4.92 14.12
N LYS A 88 -7.56 -3.72 13.54
CA LYS A 88 -8.77 -2.97 13.16
C LYS A 88 -9.61 -3.74 12.15
N LEU A 89 -8.98 -4.31 11.10
CA LEU A 89 -9.69 -5.09 10.07
C LEU A 89 -10.27 -6.40 10.64
N VAL A 90 -9.53 -7.08 11.51
CA VAL A 90 -9.99 -8.33 12.16
C VAL A 90 -11.18 -8.06 13.08
N ALA A 91 -11.22 -6.92 13.76
CA ALA A 91 -12.36 -6.52 14.60
C ALA A 91 -13.63 -6.30 13.79
N GLY A 92 -13.53 -6.00 12.49
CA GLY A 92 -14.65 -5.76 11.58
C GLY A 92 -15.36 -4.43 11.84
N ASN A 93 -16.34 -4.12 10.97
CA ASN A 93 -17.09 -2.85 11.01
C ASN A 93 -16.15 -1.65 11.10
N THR A 94 -15.13 -1.65 10.25
CA THR A 94 -14.05 -0.67 10.33
C THR A 94 -14.50 0.74 10.04
N GLY A 95 -15.53 0.89 9.19
CA GLY A 95 -16.02 2.17 8.68
C GLY A 95 -15.15 2.74 7.56
N TYR A 96 -14.06 2.06 7.18
CA TYR A 96 -13.18 2.49 6.10
C TYR A 96 -13.51 1.80 4.78
N ASP A 97 -13.40 2.54 3.69
CA ASP A 97 -13.58 2.04 2.31
C ASP A 97 -12.24 1.62 1.71
N ILE A 98 -11.20 2.47 1.87
CA ILE A 98 -9.83 2.19 1.45
C ILE A 98 -8.94 2.06 2.67
N VAL A 99 -8.06 1.06 2.64
CA VAL A 99 -6.94 0.89 3.57
C VAL A 99 -5.64 0.73 2.78
N VAL A 100 -4.50 1.08 3.40
CA VAL A 100 -3.20 1.03 2.73
C VAL A 100 -2.21 0.14 3.50
N PRO A 101 -2.42 -1.20 3.50
CA PRO A 101 -1.50 -2.13 4.13
C PRO A 101 -0.20 -2.30 3.33
N GLY A 102 0.89 -2.56 4.07
CA GLY A 102 2.09 -3.13 3.49
C GLY A 102 1.90 -4.60 3.08
N THR A 103 2.60 -5.04 2.03
CA THR A 103 2.42 -6.36 1.40
C THR A 103 2.52 -7.55 2.34
N VAL A 104 3.38 -7.49 3.37
CA VAL A 104 3.53 -8.56 4.39
C VAL A 104 2.23 -8.80 5.15
N PHE A 105 1.44 -7.75 5.39
CA PHE A 105 0.14 -7.81 6.08
C PHE A 105 -1.03 -7.95 5.12
N ALA A 106 -0.90 -7.44 3.89
CA ALA A 106 -1.96 -7.54 2.88
C ALA A 106 -2.32 -9.00 2.56
N LYS A 107 -1.31 -9.90 2.44
CA LYS A 107 -1.55 -11.31 2.15
C LYS A 107 -2.43 -12.00 3.19
N PRO A 108 -2.13 -12.00 4.50
CA PRO A 108 -3.03 -12.58 5.51
C PRO A 108 -4.39 -11.87 5.59
N GLN A 109 -4.48 -10.59 5.22
CA GLN A 109 -5.77 -9.88 5.13
C GLN A 109 -6.62 -10.41 3.97
N ILE A 110 -6.00 -10.72 2.82
CA ILE A 110 -6.66 -11.37 1.68
C ILE A 110 -7.13 -12.78 2.07
N GLU A 111 -6.24 -13.59 2.62
CA GLU A 111 -6.52 -14.97 3.05
C GLU A 111 -7.63 -15.03 4.12
N GLY A 112 -7.65 -14.06 5.02
CA GLY A 112 -8.70 -13.89 6.04
C GLY A 112 -10.01 -13.31 5.51
N GLY A 113 -10.10 -13.00 4.21
CA GLY A 113 -11.29 -12.44 3.59
C GLY A 113 -11.66 -11.05 4.14
N LEU A 114 -10.68 -10.25 4.52
CA LEU A 114 -10.86 -8.90 5.07
C LEU A 114 -10.93 -7.82 3.98
N LEU A 115 -10.56 -8.16 2.74
CA LEU A 115 -10.52 -7.27 1.59
C LEU A 115 -11.47 -7.75 0.48
N GLN A 116 -11.92 -6.83 -0.37
CA GLN A 116 -12.72 -7.16 -1.55
C GLN A 116 -11.82 -7.40 -2.77
N PRO A 117 -12.15 -8.36 -3.65
CA PRO A 117 -11.50 -8.44 -4.95
C PRO A 117 -11.85 -7.20 -5.79
N LEU A 118 -10.85 -6.68 -6.51
CA LEU A 118 -11.00 -5.50 -7.35
C LEU A 118 -11.69 -5.84 -8.67
N ASP A 119 -12.63 -5.01 -9.07
CA ASP A 119 -13.10 -4.95 -10.45
C ASP A 119 -12.08 -4.18 -11.30
N LYS A 120 -11.20 -4.90 -11.97
CA LYS A 120 -10.16 -4.31 -12.82
C LYS A 120 -10.71 -3.48 -13.99
N SER A 121 -11.94 -3.73 -14.43
CA SER A 121 -12.59 -2.95 -15.48
C SER A 121 -12.94 -1.54 -15.01
N SER A 122 -13.06 -1.35 -13.71
CA SER A 122 -13.31 -0.05 -13.07
C SER A 122 -12.02 0.75 -12.82
N ILE A 123 -10.83 0.20 -13.14
CA ILE A 123 -9.54 0.88 -12.93
C ILE A 123 -8.87 1.15 -14.28
N SER A 124 -8.97 2.40 -14.75
CA SER A 124 -8.58 2.80 -16.11
C SER A 124 -7.06 2.81 -16.36
N ASN A 125 -6.25 3.05 -15.33
CA ASN A 125 -4.81 3.28 -15.45
C ASN A 125 -3.92 2.07 -15.07
N LEU A 126 -4.48 0.86 -14.95
CA LEU A 126 -3.73 -0.36 -14.60
C LEU A 126 -2.55 -0.63 -15.55
N GLY A 127 -2.69 -0.31 -16.84
CA GLY A 127 -1.64 -0.48 -17.84
C GLY A 127 -0.41 0.41 -17.63
N ASN A 128 -0.50 1.43 -16.76
CA ASN A 128 0.61 2.30 -16.40
C ASN A 128 1.52 1.69 -15.33
N LEU A 129 1.08 0.63 -14.64
CA LEU A 129 1.85 0.00 -13.58
C LEU A 129 3.06 -0.76 -14.13
N ASP A 130 4.16 -0.71 -13.39
CA ASP A 130 5.41 -1.37 -13.76
C ASP A 130 5.27 -2.90 -13.58
N PRO A 131 5.53 -3.70 -14.63
CA PRO A 131 5.41 -5.15 -14.57
C PRO A 131 6.33 -5.81 -13.52
N ALA A 132 7.51 -5.23 -13.23
CA ALA A 132 8.42 -5.77 -12.23
C ALA A 132 7.84 -5.62 -10.82
N ILE A 133 7.26 -4.46 -10.52
CA ILE A 133 6.58 -4.22 -9.24
C ILE A 133 5.33 -5.09 -9.11
N MET A 134 4.52 -5.19 -10.18
CA MET A 134 3.34 -6.05 -10.18
C MET A 134 3.69 -7.54 -10.05
N GLY A 135 4.81 -7.96 -10.65
CA GLY A 135 5.34 -9.32 -10.49
C GLY A 135 5.81 -9.60 -9.05
N ALA A 136 6.44 -8.63 -8.38
CA ALA A 136 6.78 -8.75 -6.96
C ALA A 136 5.53 -8.81 -6.08
N LEU A 137 4.53 -7.96 -6.36
CA LEU A 137 3.28 -7.90 -5.63
C LEU A 137 2.45 -9.19 -5.78
N SER A 138 2.53 -9.88 -6.91
CA SER A 138 1.79 -11.12 -7.16
C SER A 138 2.15 -12.27 -6.20
N LYS A 139 3.28 -12.17 -5.49
CA LYS A 139 3.62 -13.13 -4.42
C LYS A 139 2.71 -13.00 -3.19
N ALA A 140 2.23 -11.79 -2.93
CA ALA A 140 1.28 -11.52 -1.86
C ALA A 140 -0.18 -11.59 -2.34
N ASP A 141 -0.42 -11.15 -3.57
CA ASP A 141 -1.74 -11.09 -4.21
C ASP A 141 -1.70 -11.79 -5.59
N PRO A 142 -1.89 -13.10 -5.66
CA PRO A 142 -1.92 -13.84 -6.92
C PRO A 142 -2.89 -13.22 -7.92
N ASP A 143 -2.43 -13.03 -9.16
CA ASP A 143 -3.15 -12.34 -10.25
C ASP A 143 -3.47 -10.87 -9.97
N ASN A 144 -2.90 -10.28 -8.91
CA ASN A 144 -3.16 -8.89 -8.50
C ASN A 144 -4.66 -8.59 -8.42
N LYS A 145 -5.38 -9.37 -7.64
CA LYS A 145 -6.86 -9.32 -7.54
C LYS A 145 -7.37 -8.31 -6.54
N TYR A 146 -6.58 -7.97 -5.52
CA TYR A 146 -7.04 -7.21 -4.36
C TYR A 146 -6.31 -5.89 -4.16
N LEU A 147 -5.09 -5.76 -4.71
CA LEU A 147 -4.16 -4.70 -4.36
C LEU A 147 -3.82 -3.81 -5.55
N VAL A 148 -3.78 -2.49 -5.31
CA VAL A 148 -3.21 -1.49 -6.22
C VAL A 148 -2.04 -0.83 -5.52
N PRO A 149 -0.82 -0.82 -6.09
CA PRO A 149 0.32 -0.17 -5.45
C PRO A 149 0.05 1.30 -5.15
N TRP A 150 0.32 1.71 -3.90
CA TRP A 150 0.42 3.12 -3.51
C TRP A 150 1.84 3.60 -3.78
N ALA A 151 2.79 3.09 -3.03
CA ALA A 151 4.20 3.34 -3.22
C ALA A 151 4.98 2.06 -2.90
N TRP A 152 6.25 2.04 -3.26
CA TRP A 152 7.13 0.94 -2.88
C TRP A 152 8.44 1.51 -2.32
N GLY A 153 9.19 0.67 -1.66
CA GLY A 153 10.47 1.03 -1.08
C GLY A 153 11.17 -0.20 -0.53
N PHE A 154 12.14 0.04 0.30
CA PHE A 154 12.88 -1.07 0.90
C PHE A 154 13.42 -0.69 2.27
N THR A 155 13.46 -1.66 3.16
CA THR A 155 14.12 -1.55 4.44
C THR A 155 15.61 -1.74 4.22
N THR A 156 16.39 -0.79 4.70
CA THR A 156 17.83 -0.71 4.48
C THR A 156 18.57 0.00 5.61
N VAL A 157 19.85 0.25 5.41
CA VAL A 157 20.69 1.03 6.31
C VAL A 157 20.74 2.49 5.83
N GLY A 158 20.41 3.42 6.72
CA GLY A 158 20.62 4.85 6.52
C GLY A 158 21.79 5.35 7.37
N ILE A 159 22.56 6.28 6.83
CA ILE A 159 23.66 6.88 7.57
C ILE A 159 23.68 8.41 7.45
N ASN A 160 24.07 9.06 8.54
CA ASN A 160 24.70 10.36 8.49
C ASN A 160 26.19 10.09 8.21
N LYS A 161 26.57 10.15 6.95
CA LYS A 161 27.90 9.79 6.46
C LYS A 161 28.99 10.58 7.17
N THR A 162 28.80 11.89 7.31
CA THR A 162 29.73 12.80 7.97
C THR A 162 30.03 12.34 9.39
N LYS A 163 29.00 12.02 10.18
CA LYS A 163 29.16 11.55 11.57
C LYS A 163 29.68 10.12 11.65
N ALA A 164 29.20 9.24 10.75
CA ALA A 164 29.58 7.85 10.71
C ALA A 164 31.09 7.70 10.38
N GLU A 165 31.58 8.36 9.34
CA GLU A 165 33.00 8.34 8.97
C GLU A 165 33.90 8.86 10.12
N LYS A 166 33.47 9.92 10.79
CA LYS A 166 34.17 10.42 11.98
C LYS A 166 34.20 9.39 13.10
N ALA A 167 33.09 8.72 13.37
CA ALA A 167 32.98 7.70 14.42
C ALA A 167 33.80 6.44 14.09
N LEU A 168 33.86 6.05 12.81
CA LEU A 168 34.65 4.92 12.34
C LEU A 168 36.18 5.16 12.50
N ALA A 169 36.64 6.42 12.59
CA ALA A 169 38.00 6.77 12.87
C ALA A 169 39.03 6.05 11.97
N GLY A 170 38.80 6.07 10.65
CA GLY A 170 39.67 5.44 9.64
C GLY A 170 39.35 3.97 9.35
N LEU A 171 38.44 3.35 10.06
CA LEU A 171 37.90 2.05 9.64
C LEU A 171 37.12 2.23 8.32
N PRO A 172 37.45 1.52 7.23
CA PRO A 172 36.77 1.69 5.96
C PRO A 172 35.31 1.27 6.06
N MET A 173 34.46 1.89 5.23
CA MET A 173 33.09 1.47 5.06
C MET A 173 33.05 0.00 4.61
N PRO A 174 32.11 -0.82 5.13
CA PRO A 174 32.02 -2.21 4.74
C PRO A 174 31.49 -2.34 3.31
N GLU A 175 31.81 -3.45 2.67
CA GLU A 175 31.24 -3.80 1.37
C GLU A 175 29.73 -4.07 1.48
N ASN A 176 29.32 -4.75 2.56
CA ASN A 176 27.91 -4.95 2.86
C ASN A 176 27.44 -3.92 3.89
N ALA A 177 26.53 -3.03 3.49
CA ALA A 177 26.03 -1.97 4.38
C ALA A 177 25.37 -2.52 5.66
N TRP A 178 24.83 -3.73 5.64
CA TRP A 178 24.27 -4.38 6.84
C TRP A 178 25.29 -4.54 7.97
N ASP A 179 26.60 -4.63 7.67
CA ASP A 179 27.65 -4.73 8.70
C ASP A 179 27.68 -3.51 9.62
N LEU A 180 27.31 -2.32 9.12
CA LEU A 180 27.28 -1.09 9.93
C LEU A 180 26.35 -1.21 11.14
N VAL A 181 25.35 -2.07 11.04
CA VAL A 181 24.31 -2.21 12.06
C VAL A 181 24.28 -3.59 12.72
N PHE A 182 24.85 -4.64 12.09
CA PHE A 182 24.82 -6.00 12.58
C PHE A 182 26.19 -6.58 12.98
N ASP A 183 27.30 -5.96 12.60
CA ASP A 183 28.65 -6.39 13.02
C ASP A 183 29.18 -5.51 14.16
N ALA A 184 29.54 -6.17 15.28
CA ALA A 184 30.13 -5.51 16.44
C ALA A 184 31.41 -4.72 16.12
N LYS A 185 32.13 -5.07 15.06
CA LYS A 185 33.28 -4.32 14.55
C LYS A 185 32.91 -2.88 14.22
N TYR A 186 31.74 -2.66 13.62
CA TYR A 186 31.25 -1.34 13.21
C TYR A 186 30.38 -0.71 14.30
N THR A 187 29.45 -1.47 14.89
CA THR A 187 28.50 -0.92 15.86
C THR A 187 29.20 -0.38 17.09
N SER A 188 30.28 -1.03 17.54
CA SER A 188 31.10 -0.56 18.68
C SER A 188 31.74 0.83 18.45
N LYS A 189 31.95 1.23 17.21
CA LYS A 189 32.42 2.56 16.83
C LYS A 189 31.24 3.53 16.68
N LEU A 190 30.23 3.14 15.94
CA LEU A 190 29.07 3.98 15.61
C LEU A 190 28.17 4.30 16.81
N LYS A 191 28.23 3.51 17.92
CA LYS A 191 27.49 3.82 19.16
C LYS A 191 27.81 5.21 19.70
N SER A 192 29.01 5.75 19.44
CA SER A 192 29.39 7.08 19.87
C SER A 192 28.53 8.18 19.26
N CYS A 193 28.14 8.05 17.98
CA CYS A 193 27.24 8.98 17.30
C CYS A 193 25.78 8.49 17.30
N GLY A 194 25.52 7.23 17.69
CA GLY A 194 24.19 6.64 17.89
C GLY A 194 23.74 5.74 16.76
N ILE A 195 23.19 4.60 17.15
CA ILE A 195 22.54 3.65 16.25
C ILE A 195 21.07 3.55 16.65
N ALA A 196 20.15 3.63 15.68
CA ALA A 196 18.73 3.45 15.89
C ALA A 196 18.18 2.32 15.01
N TYR A 197 17.30 1.52 15.57
CA TYR A 197 16.53 0.52 14.84
C TYR A 197 15.08 0.91 14.82
N LEU A 198 14.37 0.59 13.75
CA LEU A 198 12.91 0.65 13.72
C LEU A 198 12.32 -0.17 14.88
N ASP A 199 11.33 0.37 15.57
CA ASP A 199 10.61 -0.35 16.61
C ASP A 199 9.55 -1.29 15.98
N SER A 200 10.00 -2.14 15.08
CA SER A 200 9.16 -3.08 14.34
C SER A 200 9.85 -4.44 14.22
N PRO A 201 9.30 -5.51 14.84
CA PRO A 201 9.82 -6.85 14.66
C PRO A 201 9.75 -7.32 13.20
N ALA A 202 8.72 -6.88 12.44
CA ALA A 202 8.52 -7.26 11.05
C ALA A 202 9.55 -6.62 10.09
N GLU A 203 10.31 -5.63 10.53
CA GLU A 203 11.40 -5.02 9.76
C GLU A 203 12.77 -5.56 10.20
N ILE A 204 13.00 -5.59 11.51
CA ILE A 204 14.32 -5.92 12.05
C ILE A 204 14.65 -7.41 11.95
N MET A 205 13.68 -8.28 12.26
CA MET A 205 13.96 -9.71 12.26
C MET A 205 14.19 -10.30 10.86
N PRO A 206 13.43 -9.93 9.81
CA PRO A 206 13.77 -10.31 8.44
C PRO A 206 15.14 -9.81 7.98
N ALA A 207 15.52 -8.57 8.32
CA ALA A 207 16.83 -8.03 7.99
C ALA A 207 17.96 -8.83 8.69
N ALA A 208 17.76 -9.19 9.95
CA ALA A 208 18.70 -9.99 10.71
C ALA A 208 18.80 -11.44 10.17
N LEU A 209 17.67 -12.05 9.80
CA LEU A 209 17.64 -13.37 9.17
C LEU A 209 18.39 -13.35 7.84
N HIS A 210 18.10 -12.38 6.98
CA HIS A 210 18.80 -12.21 5.71
C HIS A 210 20.30 -12.04 5.91
N TYR A 211 20.71 -11.22 6.89
CA TYR A 211 22.11 -10.99 7.20
C TYR A 211 22.87 -12.26 7.59
N ILE A 212 22.23 -13.16 8.34
CA ILE A 212 22.85 -14.46 8.72
C ILE A 212 22.65 -15.56 7.68
N GLY A 213 22.18 -15.22 6.45
CA GLY A 213 22.03 -16.17 5.35
C GLY A 213 20.81 -17.10 5.47
N LYS A 214 19.81 -16.70 6.26
CA LYS A 214 18.53 -17.39 6.37
C LYS A 214 17.50 -16.76 5.45
N ASP A 215 16.40 -17.48 5.19
CA ASP A 215 15.24 -16.87 4.55
C ASP A 215 14.72 -15.72 5.41
N ALA A 216 14.69 -14.51 4.85
CA ALA A 216 14.20 -13.32 5.54
C ALA A 216 12.78 -13.49 6.07
N TYR A 217 11.95 -14.23 5.35
CA TYR A 217 10.55 -14.50 5.67
C TYR A 217 10.34 -15.97 6.12
N SER A 218 11.32 -16.50 6.88
CA SER A 218 11.26 -17.86 7.40
C SER A 218 10.02 -18.12 8.24
N ASN A 219 9.35 -19.23 7.98
CA ASN A 219 8.27 -19.74 8.82
C ASN A 219 8.76 -20.78 9.86
N ASN A 220 10.08 -20.95 9.99
CA ASN A 220 10.68 -21.82 11.02
C ASN A 220 10.98 -21.01 12.29
N PRO A 221 10.29 -21.25 13.42
CA PRO A 221 10.51 -20.52 14.67
C PRO A 221 11.96 -20.56 15.19
N VAL A 222 12.72 -21.62 14.87
CA VAL A 222 14.12 -21.78 15.31
C VAL A 222 15.03 -20.72 14.68
N ASP A 223 14.74 -20.26 13.47
CA ASP A 223 15.56 -19.26 12.78
C ASP A 223 15.54 -17.91 13.51
N TYR A 224 14.42 -17.56 14.16
CA TYR A 224 14.31 -16.32 14.95
C TYR A 224 15.21 -16.31 16.19
N LYS A 225 15.46 -17.48 16.78
CA LYS A 225 16.46 -17.59 17.84
C LYS A 225 17.86 -17.29 17.32
N ALA A 226 18.24 -17.83 16.17
CA ALA A 226 19.56 -17.56 15.58
C ALA A 226 19.74 -16.06 15.24
N ALA A 227 18.69 -15.39 14.74
CA ALA A 227 18.69 -13.96 14.52
C ALA A 227 18.84 -13.17 15.84
N ALA A 228 18.11 -13.55 16.89
CA ALA A 228 18.24 -12.94 18.22
C ALA A 228 19.63 -13.14 18.82
N ASP A 229 20.23 -14.31 18.69
CA ASP A 229 21.60 -14.59 19.17
C ASP A 229 22.65 -13.73 18.44
N MET A 230 22.43 -13.42 17.16
CA MET A 230 23.26 -12.47 16.41
C MET A 230 23.03 -11.04 16.91
N LEU A 231 21.79 -10.59 17.02
CA LEU A 231 21.40 -9.26 17.46
C LEU A 231 21.88 -8.97 18.90
N ALA A 232 21.91 -9.95 19.78
CA ALA A 232 22.40 -9.82 21.16
C ALA A 232 23.87 -9.34 21.21
N LYS A 233 24.71 -9.68 20.21
CA LYS A 233 26.11 -9.24 20.15
C LYS A 233 26.26 -7.74 19.99
N VAL A 234 25.28 -7.10 19.33
CA VAL A 234 25.29 -5.65 19.04
C VAL A 234 24.34 -4.86 19.92
N ARG A 235 23.46 -5.51 20.71
CA ARG A 235 22.40 -4.85 21.49
C ARG A 235 22.90 -3.66 22.34
N LYS A 236 24.04 -3.82 23.00
CA LYS A 236 24.65 -2.79 23.87
C LYS A 236 25.06 -1.52 23.13
N ASP A 237 25.20 -1.60 21.81
CA ASP A 237 25.61 -0.48 20.95
C ASP A 237 24.40 0.26 20.35
N ILE A 238 23.19 -0.32 20.43
CA ILE A 238 21.97 0.29 19.91
C ILE A 238 21.43 1.27 20.94
N ARG A 239 21.31 2.54 20.51
CA ARG A 239 20.84 3.65 21.35
C ARG A 239 19.34 3.73 21.42
N LEU A 240 18.65 3.55 20.27
CA LEU A 240 17.23 3.81 20.13
C LEU A 240 16.52 2.66 19.42
N PHE A 241 15.30 2.39 19.85
CA PHE A 241 14.27 1.71 19.08
C PHE A 241 13.19 2.76 18.81
N SER A 242 12.99 3.13 17.56
CA SER A 242 12.31 4.38 17.24
C SER A 242 11.29 4.21 16.11
N ALA A 243 10.15 4.89 16.26
CA ALA A 243 9.17 5.12 15.19
C ALA A 243 9.38 6.52 14.53
N THR A 244 10.31 7.34 15.04
CA THR A 244 10.59 8.69 14.57
C THR A 244 11.97 8.80 13.91
N MET A 245 12.32 7.82 13.08
CA MET A 245 13.64 7.66 12.48
C MET A 245 14.06 8.88 11.63
N ILE A 246 13.13 9.52 10.94
CA ILE A 246 13.38 10.74 10.15
C ILE A 246 14.01 11.82 11.05
N ASP A 247 13.38 12.10 12.19
CA ASP A 247 13.84 13.14 13.13
C ASP A 247 15.13 12.75 13.84
N ASP A 248 15.27 11.46 14.17
CA ASP A 248 16.47 10.96 14.84
C ASP A 248 17.71 11.06 13.95
N LEU A 249 17.54 10.79 12.65
CA LEU A 249 18.62 10.87 11.68
C LEU A 249 18.89 12.33 11.27
N ALA A 250 17.86 13.11 10.93
CA ALA A 250 17.99 14.52 10.54
C ALA A 250 18.51 15.40 11.69
N GLY A 251 18.03 15.16 12.91
CA GLY A 251 18.47 15.86 14.12
C GLY A 251 19.80 15.36 14.69
N GLY A 252 20.36 14.29 14.12
CA GLY A 252 21.67 13.74 14.50
C GLY A 252 21.72 13.02 15.84
N LYS A 253 20.58 12.54 16.35
CA LYS A 253 20.53 11.62 17.51
C LYS A 253 21.07 10.23 17.15
N ALA A 254 20.94 9.86 15.88
CA ALA A 254 21.51 8.66 15.30
C ALA A 254 22.35 9.02 14.07
N CYS A 255 23.43 8.27 13.85
CA CYS A 255 24.26 8.38 12.66
C CYS A 255 24.20 7.13 11.78
N ALA A 256 23.63 6.05 12.29
CA ALA A 256 23.32 4.83 11.54
C ALA A 256 21.94 4.33 11.97
N VAL A 257 21.12 3.94 11.03
CA VAL A 257 19.77 3.46 11.28
C VAL A 257 19.45 2.24 10.42
N ILE A 258 18.57 1.37 10.91
CA ILE A 258 17.79 0.49 10.05
C ILE A 258 16.47 1.19 9.84
N GLY A 259 16.13 1.49 8.58
CA GLY A 259 14.97 2.30 8.25
C GLY A 259 14.48 2.10 6.83
N TRP A 260 13.42 2.79 6.48
CA TRP A 260 12.83 2.78 5.15
C TRP A 260 13.55 3.78 4.24
N SER A 261 13.79 3.36 2.99
CA SER A 261 14.56 4.13 2.01
C SER A 261 14.01 5.54 1.77
N GLY A 262 12.71 5.71 1.67
CA GLY A 262 12.04 7.00 1.51
C GLY A 262 12.26 7.92 2.71
N ASP A 263 12.06 7.40 3.92
CA ASP A 263 12.25 8.15 5.16
C ASP A 263 13.69 8.63 5.36
N ILE A 264 14.66 7.80 4.96
CA ILE A 264 16.08 8.22 5.00
C ILE A 264 16.32 9.38 4.02
N ASN A 265 15.70 9.34 2.83
CA ASN A 265 15.80 10.45 1.87
C ASN A 265 15.05 11.70 2.36
N ILE A 266 13.89 11.55 3.03
CA ILE A 266 13.20 12.67 3.70
C ILE A 266 14.10 13.27 4.79
N ALA A 267 14.75 12.44 5.61
CA ALA A 267 15.66 12.91 6.64
C ALA A 267 16.82 13.72 6.04
N ALA A 268 17.35 13.30 4.88
CA ALA A 268 18.38 14.05 4.16
C ALA A 268 17.91 15.43 3.70
N GLY A 269 16.67 15.51 3.18
CA GLY A 269 16.02 16.79 2.82
C GLY A 269 15.83 17.69 4.04
N ARG A 270 15.20 17.16 5.09
CA ARG A 270 14.91 17.88 6.35
C ARG A 270 16.20 18.40 7.03
N ALA A 271 17.28 17.62 7.02
CA ALA A 271 18.55 18.07 7.56
C ALA A 271 19.09 19.28 6.80
N LYS A 272 19.02 19.28 5.47
CA LYS A 272 19.44 20.43 4.62
C LYS A 272 18.57 21.67 4.87
N GLU A 273 17.26 21.50 4.95
CA GLU A 273 16.30 22.58 5.25
C GLU A 273 16.60 23.23 6.61
N ASN A 274 17.03 22.41 7.60
CA ASN A 274 17.46 22.88 8.92
C ASN A 274 18.89 23.44 8.94
N GLY A 275 19.53 23.63 7.78
CA GLY A 275 20.86 24.21 7.66
C GLY A 275 22.02 23.26 8.02
N SER A 276 21.74 21.96 8.16
CA SER A 276 22.81 20.96 8.39
C SER A 276 23.71 20.82 7.16
N LYS A 277 25.01 20.71 7.41
CA LYS A 277 26.01 20.36 6.38
C LYS A 277 26.31 18.85 6.33
N ASP A 278 25.69 18.07 7.19
CA ASP A 278 25.88 16.63 7.24
C ASP A 278 25.30 15.99 5.98
N GLU A 279 26.01 15.02 5.44
CA GLU A 279 25.55 14.20 4.32
C GLU A 279 24.79 12.98 4.88
N ILE A 280 23.48 12.93 4.63
CA ILE A 280 22.62 11.79 4.98
C ILE A 280 22.28 11.02 3.71
N GLN A 281 22.37 9.70 3.76
CA GLN A 281 22.05 8.84 2.62
C GLN A 281 21.52 7.47 3.03
N ALA A 282 20.62 6.91 2.22
CA ALA A 282 20.31 5.50 2.25
C ALA A 282 21.42 4.72 1.56
N LEU A 283 21.68 3.50 2.01
CA LEU A 283 22.67 2.61 1.42
C LEU A 283 21.99 1.43 0.72
N LEU A 284 22.70 0.85 -0.23
CA LEU A 284 22.28 -0.34 -0.95
C LEU A 284 23.15 -1.52 -0.51
N PRO A 285 22.73 -2.35 0.47
CA PRO A 285 23.50 -3.51 0.91
C PRO A 285 23.84 -4.44 -0.24
N SER A 286 25.08 -4.91 -0.33
CA SER A 286 25.55 -5.74 -1.45
C SER A 286 24.80 -7.06 -1.58
N THR A 287 24.24 -7.57 -0.48
CA THR A 287 23.40 -8.78 -0.44
C THR A 287 21.93 -8.55 -0.73
N GLY A 288 21.52 -7.29 -0.89
CA GLY A 288 20.13 -6.90 -1.13
C GLY A 288 19.45 -6.28 0.09
N ALA A 289 18.42 -5.51 -0.16
CA ALA A 289 17.53 -4.89 0.82
C ALA A 289 16.16 -5.56 0.81
N LEU A 290 15.35 -5.35 1.85
CA LEU A 290 14.01 -5.94 1.94
C LEU A 290 13.00 -5.06 1.21
N LEU A 291 12.47 -5.55 0.10
CA LEU A 291 11.46 -4.86 -0.68
C LEU A 291 10.11 -4.86 0.07
N PHE A 292 9.42 -3.73 0.03
CA PHE A 292 8.02 -3.64 0.40
C PHE A 292 7.23 -2.83 -0.62
N SER A 293 5.94 -3.01 -0.64
CA SER A 293 5.00 -2.13 -1.32
C SER A 293 3.81 -1.91 -0.41
N ASP A 294 3.45 -0.65 -0.24
CA ASP A 294 2.19 -0.27 0.37
C ASP A 294 1.13 -0.21 -0.71
N THR A 295 -0.05 -0.68 -0.40
CA THR A 295 -1.04 -0.97 -1.43
C THR A 295 -2.42 -0.49 -1.02
N MET A 296 -3.12 0.18 -1.92
CA MET A 296 -4.55 0.44 -1.74
C MET A 296 -5.33 -0.86 -1.86
N ALA A 297 -6.19 -1.10 -0.90
CA ALA A 297 -7.15 -2.19 -0.91
C ALA A 297 -8.52 -1.69 -0.46
N ILE A 298 -9.59 -2.28 -1.00
CA ILE A 298 -10.96 -1.99 -0.58
C ILE A 298 -11.34 -2.99 0.51
N THR A 299 -11.83 -2.50 1.65
CA THR A 299 -12.20 -3.37 2.78
C THR A 299 -13.43 -4.21 2.44
N LYS A 300 -13.56 -5.38 3.08
CA LYS A 300 -14.72 -6.26 2.89
C LYS A 300 -16.05 -5.58 3.19
N ASP A 301 -16.05 -4.70 4.20
CA ASP A 301 -17.22 -4.00 4.72
C ASP A 301 -17.35 -2.55 4.21
N ALA A 302 -16.59 -2.20 3.16
CA ALA A 302 -16.67 -0.89 2.51
C ALA A 302 -18.10 -0.56 2.08
N LYS A 303 -18.56 0.62 2.45
CA LYS A 303 -19.90 1.11 2.11
C LYS A 303 -19.94 1.89 0.80
N HIS A 304 -18.77 2.40 0.37
CA HIS A 304 -18.64 3.28 -0.79
C HIS A 304 -17.60 2.76 -1.79
N PRO A 305 -17.71 1.49 -2.29
CA PRO A 305 -16.72 0.91 -3.19
C PRO A 305 -16.58 1.68 -4.52
N LYS A 306 -17.65 2.31 -5.05
CA LYS A 306 -17.54 3.13 -6.27
C LYS A 306 -16.73 4.40 -6.03
N ASN A 307 -16.88 5.04 -4.86
CA ASN A 307 -16.08 6.19 -4.47
C ASN A 307 -14.61 5.77 -4.26
N ALA A 308 -14.38 4.56 -3.74
CA ALA A 308 -13.04 3.99 -3.63
C ALA A 308 -12.37 3.85 -5.02
N TYR A 309 -13.08 3.30 -6.02
CA TYR A 309 -12.57 3.25 -7.39
C TYR A 309 -12.31 4.63 -7.99
N ALA A 310 -13.17 5.61 -7.70
CA ALA A 310 -12.95 6.99 -8.16
C ALA A 310 -11.63 7.55 -7.60
N PHE A 311 -11.34 7.32 -6.32
CA PHE A 311 -10.09 7.74 -5.69
C PHE A 311 -8.87 6.97 -6.22
N ILE A 312 -8.97 5.65 -6.38
CA ILE A 312 -7.90 4.82 -6.98
C ILE A 312 -7.55 5.34 -8.38
N ASN A 313 -8.56 5.61 -9.22
CA ASN A 313 -8.34 6.16 -10.55
C ASN A 313 -7.73 7.56 -10.53
N PHE A 314 -8.16 8.42 -9.60
CA PHE A 314 -7.58 9.74 -9.41
C PHE A 314 -6.10 9.63 -8.99
N TYR A 315 -5.80 8.79 -7.99
CA TYR A 315 -4.45 8.55 -7.52
C TYR A 315 -3.52 8.02 -8.63
N MET A 316 -4.02 7.08 -9.44
CA MET A 316 -3.25 6.43 -10.50
C MET A 316 -3.03 7.31 -11.75
N ARG A 317 -3.49 8.54 -11.78
CA ARG A 317 -3.09 9.47 -12.84
C ARG A 317 -1.60 9.77 -12.72
N PRO A 318 -0.86 9.87 -13.83
CA PRO A 318 0.58 10.12 -13.80
C PRO A 318 0.99 11.33 -12.96
N GLU A 319 0.26 12.43 -13.06
CA GLU A 319 0.51 13.67 -12.33
C GLU A 319 0.34 13.50 -10.81
N ASN A 320 -0.67 12.77 -10.37
CA ASN A 320 -0.94 12.52 -8.96
C ASN A 320 0.07 11.55 -8.36
N ALA A 321 0.37 10.47 -9.06
CA ALA A 321 1.39 9.50 -8.66
C ALA A 321 2.79 10.15 -8.59
N ALA A 322 3.13 11.03 -9.53
CA ALA A 322 4.36 11.80 -9.49
C ALA A 322 4.39 12.78 -8.31
N SER A 323 3.26 13.44 -8.01
CA SER A 323 3.17 14.35 -6.86
C SER A 323 3.46 13.64 -5.54
N VAL A 324 2.93 12.42 -5.36
CA VAL A 324 3.22 11.58 -4.19
C VAL A 324 4.73 11.29 -4.09
N THR A 325 5.34 10.79 -5.16
CA THR A 325 6.78 10.51 -5.18
C THR A 325 7.62 11.77 -4.92
N ASN A 326 7.25 12.90 -5.53
CA ASN A 326 7.96 14.17 -5.38
C ASN A 326 7.91 14.74 -3.94
N THR A 327 6.90 14.34 -3.17
CA THR A 327 6.73 14.78 -1.78
C THR A 327 7.37 13.81 -0.80
N MET A 328 7.17 12.51 -1.03
CA MET A 328 7.47 11.48 -0.03
C MET A 328 8.78 10.73 -0.29
N ASN A 329 9.45 10.98 -1.42
CA ASN A 329 10.68 10.27 -1.80
C ASN A 329 10.55 8.73 -1.85
N TYR A 330 9.32 8.23 -1.99
CA TYR A 330 9.02 6.83 -2.29
C TYR A 330 8.67 6.66 -3.76
N PRO A 331 9.24 5.68 -4.46
CA PRO A 331 8.94 5.48 -5.86
C PRO A 331 7.51 5.00 -6.05
N THR A 332 6.86 5.56 -7.06
CA THR A 332 5.58 5.03 -7.56
C THR A 332 5.79 3.80 -8.43
N ALA A 333 4.82 2.90 -8.44
CA ALA A 333 4.74 1.82 -9.43
C ALA A 333 4.18 2.29 -10.79
N ASN A 334 3.73 3.54 -10.90
CA ASN A 334 3.20 4.10 -12.15
C ASN A 334 4.33 4.61 -13.03
N LYS A 335 4.76 3.80 -14.03
CA LYS A 335 5.85 4.18 -14.95
C LYS A 335 5.54 5.41 -15.81
N ALA A 336 4.25 5.71 -16.06
CA ALA A 336 3.88 6.91 -16.81
C ALA A 336 4.11 8.21 -16.02
N ALA A 337 4.23 8.12 -14.69
CA ALA A 337 4.54 9.25 -13.82
C ALA A 337 6.00 9.72 -13.91
N MET A 338 6.92 8.87 -14.40
CA MET A 338 8.37 9.16 -14.41
C MET A 338 8.73 10.48 -15.08
N ALA A 339 8.01 10.86 -16.14
CA ALA A 339 8.25 12.13 -16.85
C ALA A 339 7.93 13.39 -16.03
N GLN A 340 7.20 13.25 -14.92
CA GLN A 340 6.76 14.33 -14.04
C GLN A 340 7.43 14.29 -12.66
N ILE A 341 8.32 13.31 -12.43
CA ILE A 341 9.12 13.23 -11.22
C ILE A 341 10.30 14.20 -11.34
N LYS A 342 10.57 14.93 -10.25
CA LYS A 342 11.69 15.89 -10.19
C LYS A 342 12.99 15.19 -10.54
N PRO A 343 13.86 15.80 -11.38
CA PRO A 343 15.09 15.16 -11.85
C PRO A 343 16.01 14.66 -10.72
N GLU A 344 16.11 15.39 -9.62
CA GLU A 344 16.91 15.01 -8.45
C GLU A 344 16.36 13.78 -7.73
N ILE A 345 15.06 13.54 -7.79
CA ILE A 345 14.39 12.34 -7.22
C ILE A 345 14.49 11.18 -8.21
N ALA A 346 14.18 11.41 -9.48
CA ALA A 346 14.26 10.39 -10.52
C ALA A 346 15.70 9.86 -10.72
N GLY A 347 16.71 10.70 -10.54
CA GLY A 347 18.13 10.34 -10.61
C GLY A 347 18.69 9.73 -9.32
N ASN A 348 17.94 9.73 -8.22
CA ASN A 348 18.41 9.15 -6.96
C ASN A 348 18.26 7.63 -6.96
N LYS A 349 19.41 6.92 -6.98
CA LYS A 349 19.46 5.45 -7.05
C LYS A 349 19.01 4.75 -5.75
N THR A 350 18.80 5.49 -4.67
CA THR A 350 18.22 4.96 -3.43
C THR A 350 16.70 5.21 -3.34
N ILE A 351 16.14 5.84 -4.37
CA ILE A 351 14.68 5.93 -4.61
C ILE A 351 14.34 5.04 -5.80
N PHE A 352 14.90 5.32 -6.96
CA PHE A 352 14.74 4.49 -8.16
C PHE A 352 15.99 3.64 -8.37
N VAL A 353 15.99 2.44 -7.79
CA VAL A 353 17.13 1.53 -7.89
C VAL A 353 17.30 0.99 -9.30
N GLU A 354 18.53 0.69 -9.69
CA GLU A 354 18.82 0.05 -10.97
C GLU A 354 18.24 -1.37 -11.01
N ALA A 355 17.85 -1.84 -12.19
CA ALA A 355 17.29 -3.17 -12.40
C ALA A 355 18.21 -4.29 -11.88
N SER A 356 19.53 -4.11 -12.00
CA SER A 356 20.53 -5.04 -11.47
C SER A 356 20.51 -5.16 -9.94
N TYR A 357 20.19 -4.06 -9.23
CA TYR A 357 20.01 -4.09 -7.79
C TYR A 357 18.61 -4.58 -7.40
N PHE A 358 17.57 -4.17 -8.14
CA PHE A 358 16.19 -4.63 -7.91
C PHE A 358 16.10 -6.16 -7.92
N SER A 359 16.85 -6.83 -8.80
CA SER A 359 16.91 -8.30 -8.85
C SER A 359 17.49 -8.98 -7.62
N LYS A 360 18.27 -8.25 -6.80
CA LYS A 360 18.84 -8.73 -5.53
C LYS A 360 17.92 -8.49 -4.33
N MET A 361 16.89 -7.65 -4.49
CA MET A 361 15.97 -7.33 -3.40
C MET A 361 15.16 -8.54 -3.00
N ILE A 362 14.92 -8.65 -1.72
CA ILE A 362 14.15 -9.72 -1.11
C ILE A 362 12.69 -9.33 -1.12
N ALA A 363 11.91 -9.96 -1.99
CA ALA A 363 10.48 -9.71 -2.06
C ALA A 363 9.77 -10.22 -0.80
N PRO A 364 8.76 -9.46 -0.30
CA PRO A 364 8.04 -9.82 0.91
C PRO A 364 7.26 -11.14 0.74
N ASN A 365 7.15 -11.86 1.85
CA ASN A 365 6.30 -13.04 1.97
C ASN A 365 5.55 -12.99 3.30
N SER A 366 4.49 -13.77 3.43
CA SER A 366 3.72 -13.85 4.67
C SER A 366 4.37 -14.78 5.70
N PHE A 367 4.05 -14.51 6.95
CA PHE A 367 4.42 -15.35 8.08
C PHE A 367 3.23 -16.16 8.57
N THR A 368 3.47 -17.40 9.00
CA THR A 368 2.49 -18.13 9.82
C THR A 368 2.30 -17.46 11.18
N ASN A 369 1.25 -17.82 11.90
CA ASN A 369 1.00 -17.27 13.24
C ASN A 369 2.14 -17.63 14.20
N GLU A 370 2.64 -18.87 14.13
CA GLU A 370 3.76 -19.36 14.92
C GLU A 370 5.04 -18.59 14.63
N ALA A 371 5.31 -18.28 13.36
CA ALA A 371 6.46 -17.47 12.96
C ALA A 371 6.33 -16.03 13.46
N ARG A 372 5.13 -15.42 13.38
CA ARG A 372 4.88 -14.09 13.93
C ARG A 372 5.10 -14.03 15.43
N GLU A 373 4.60 -15.01 16.17
CA GLU A 373 4.80 -15.10 17.62
C GLU A 373 6.28 -15.29 17.97
N ALA A 374 6.98 -16.20 17.31
CA ALA A 374 8.41 -16.42 17.52
C ALA A 374 9.23 -15.15 17.20
N MET A 375 8.91 -14.49 16.09
CA MET A 375 9.51 -13.22 15.68
C MET A 375 9.32 -12.13 16.74
N ALA A 376 8.08 -11.93 17.21
CA ALA A 376 7.76 -10.92 18.21
C ALA A 376 8.47 -11.23 19.56
N ASN A 377 8.48 -12.48 19.99
CA ASN A 377 9.15 -12.90 21.23
C ASN A 377 10.67 -12.69 21.15
N ALA A 378 11.30 -13.09 20.03
CA ALA A 378 12.74 -12.93 19.80
C ALA A 378 13.12 -11.44 19.76
N TYR A 379 12.37 -10.59 19.05
CA TYR A 379 12.58 -9.17 19.00
C TYR A 379 12.43 -8.49 20.36
N ASN A 380 11.36 -8.81 21.10
CA ASN A 380 11.12 -8.28 22.44
C ASN A 380 12.20 -8.69 23.44
N GLY A 381 12.71 -9.92 23.35
CA GLY A 381 13.86 -10.38 24.13
C GLY A 381 15.11 -9.58 23.83
N PHE A 382 15.45 -9.44 22.55
CA PHE A 382 16.55 -8.62 22.07
C PHE A 382 16.44 -7.15 22.55
N LYS A 383 15.27 -6.52 22.38
CA LYS A 383 15.04 -5.13 22.79
C LYS A 383 15.28 -4.93 24.30
N LYS A 384 14.90 -5.90 25.13
CA LYS A 384 15.12 -5.90 26.58
C LYS A 384 16.55 -6.28 27.00
N GLY A 385 17.43 -6.69 26.06
CA GLY A 385 18.79 -7.13 26.35
C GLY A 385 18.84 -8.51 27.05
N LYS A 386 17.88 -9.38 26.72
CA LYS A 386 17.78 -10.74 27.25
C LYS A 386 18.21 -11.76 26.22
#